data_4cad79be8004dbcedea16ab1383e1c12
#
_entry.id   4cad79be8004dbcedea16ab1383e1c12
#
_cell.length_a   1.000
_cell.length_b   1.000
_cell.length_c   1.000
_cell.angle_alpha   90.00
_cell.angle_beta   90.00
_cell.angle_gamma   90.00
#
_symmetry.space_group_name_H-M   'P 1'
#
loop_
_entity.id
_entity.type
_entity.pdbx_description
1 polymer ?
#
loop_
_entity_poly.entity_id
_entity_poly.type
_entity_poly.pdbx_seq_one_letter_code
_entity_poly.pdbx_strand_id
1 'polypeptide(L)'
;MRILVTGGGGFIGSHLTEFFLNRGDEVIVVDDFSTGSRRNLEHLESNPKLRVICSDLGKTACVQEACHGVDAVYHLAAAVGVALIAKQPTQTIHRNIYPTQLLLDELRRHHLAGKPIPLFLASTSEVYGKNPKPVWNESDDLVFGPTTKPRWSYGASKAIDEFLCMACVREHQMQIVVGRFFNVVGPRQTGAYGMVLPRFVEAAMQNKPLMVHDDGQQTRCFAHVNDVVYAVTQLMQKPNCFGHIYNIGSDSPVSILDVAKQVISIVNPNASIQFQSYSEAYDD
;
A
#
# COMPACT_ATOMS: atom_id res chain seq x y z
N MET A 1 21.07 9.22 -4.90
CA MET A 1 20.10 9.95 -4.05
C MET A 1 20.01 9.28 -2.70
N ARG A 2 19.49 9.98 -1.72
CA ARG A 2 19.15 9.42 -0.39
C ARG A 2 17.64 9.37 -0.24
N ILE A 3 17.09 8.18 -0.17
CA ILE A 3 15.64 7.94 -0.26
C ILE A 3 15.11 7.44 1.09
N LEU A 4 14.02 8.03 1.57
CA LEU A 4 13.26 7.51 2.70
C LEU A 4 12.11 6.65 2.21
N VAL A 5 12.03 5.41 2.67
CA VAL A 5 10.89 4.50 2.46
C VAL A 5 10.28 4.16 3.81
N THR A 6 9.12 4.71 4.13
CA THR A 6 8.37 4.29 5.32
C THR A 6 7.52 3.07 4.99
N GLY A 7 7.41 2.12 5.89
CA GLY A 7 6.79 0.82 5.58
C GLY A 7 7.66 -0.06 4.68
N GLY A 8 8.99 0.17 4.71
CA GLY A 8 9.94 -0.54 3.84
C GLY A 8 10.11 -2.02 4.16
N GLY A 9 9.70 -2.49 5.34
CA GLY A 9 9.62 -3.92 5.68
C GLY A 9 8.33 -4.59 5.19
N GLY A 10 7.39 -3.84 4.64
CA GLY A 10 6.16 -4.34 4.03
C GLY A 10 6.37 -4.94 2.64
N PHE A 11 5.29 -5.45 2.04
CA PHE A 11 5.30 -6.07 0.72
C PHE A 11 5.85 -5.10 -0.35
N ILE A 12 5.14 -4.03 -0.67
CA ILE A 12 5.53 -3.09 -1.74
C ILE A 12 6.79 -2.30 -1.33
N GLY A 13 6.87 -1.88 -0.06
CA GLY A 13 8.00 -1.11 0.45
C GLY A 13 9.33 -1.83 0.34
N SER A 14 9.38 -3.15 0.55
CA SER A 14 10.61 -3.93 0.41
C SER A 14 11.10 -4.02 -1.05
N HIS A 15 10.18 -4.07 -2.01
CA HIS A 15 10.53 -4.02 -3.44
C HIS A 15 11.03 -2.62 -3.85
N LEU A 16 10.44 -1.55 -3.33
CA LEU A 16 10.96 -0.19 -3.53
C LEU A 16 12.35 -0.01 -2.93
N THR A 17 12.57 -0.51 -1.71
CA THR A 17 13.87 -0.49 -1.04
C THR A 17 14.93 -1.19 -1.89
N GLU A 18 14.64 -2.39 -2.36
CA GLU A 18 15.53 -3.17 -3.23
C GLU A 18 15.79 -2.46 -4.56
N PHE A 19 14.75 -1.89 -5.19
CA PHE A 19 14.88 -1.13 -6.42
C PHE A 19 15.86 0.04 -6.29
N PHE A 20 15.73 0.85 -5.23
CA PHE A 20 16.61 1.99 -5.02
C PHE A 20 18.03 1.59 -4.68
N LEU A 21 18.24 0.56 -3.87
CA LEU A 21 19.58 0.03 -3.59
C LEU A 21 20.25 -0.51 -4.85
N ASN A 22 19.52 -1.23 -5.70
CA ASN A 22 20.03 -1.73 -6.98
C ASN A 22 20.36 -0.60 -7.97
N ARG A 23 19.64 0.53 -7.88
CA ARG A 23 19.96 1.75 -8.63
C ARG A 23 21.21 2.46 -8.09
N GLY A 24 21.69 2.08 -6.91
CA GLY A 24 22.87 2.63 -6.26
C GLY A 24 22.58 3.79 -5.30
N ASP A 25 21.34 4.01 -4.93
CA ASP A 25 20.93 5.02 -3.94
C ASP A 25 21.24 4.58 -2.50
N GLU A 26 21.28 5.55 -1.59
CA GLU A 26 21.18 5.31 -0.15
C GLU A 26 19.71 5.22 0.24
N VAL A 27 19.33 4.21 1.02
CA VAL A 27 17.93 4.01 1.45
C VAL A 27 17.83 3.98 2.96
N ILE A 28 16.97 4.84 3.49
CA ILE A 28 16.52 4.80 4.88
C ILE A 28 15.15 4.15 4.90
N VAL A 29 15.01 3.05 5.63
CA VAL A 29 13.72 2.40 5.91
C VAL A 29 13.29 2.77 7.31
N VAL A 30 12.03 3.19 7.47
CA VAL A 30 11.35 3.27 8.77
C VAL A 30 10.21 2.28 8.78
N ASP A 31 10.23 1.34 9.72
CA ASP A 31 9.19 0.31 9.89
C ASP A 31 9.16 -0.17 11.34
N ASP A 32 7.99 -0.33 11.93
CA ASP A 32 7.83 -0.92 13.27
C ASP A 32 7.65 -2.44 13.22
N PHE A 33 7.57 -3.00 12.00
CA PHE A 33 7.32 -4.41 11.69
C PHE A 33 6.03 -4.96 12.30
N SER A 34 5.05 -4.10 12.58
CA SER A 34 3.73 -4.54 13.08
C SER A 34 2.91 -5.28 12.01
N THR A 35 3.11 -4.96 10.75
CA THR A 35 2.48 -5.61 9.59
C THR A 35 3.51 -6.08 8.55
N GLY A 36 4.67 -5.44 8.52
CA GLY A 36 5.83 -5.84 7.72
C GLY A 36 6.61 -7.01 8.33
N SER A 37 7.64 -7.47 7.65
CA SER A 37 8.53 -8.54 8.11
C SER A 37 9.99 -8.18 7.86
N ARG A 38 10.87 -8.41 8.85
CA ARG A 38 12.32 -8.27 8.67
C ARG A 38 12.85 -9.18 7.55
N ARG A 39 12.24 -10.37 7.37
CA ARG A 39 12.58 -11.30 6.28
C ARG A 39 12.53 -10.65 4.90
N ASN A 40 11.67 -9.66 4.70
CA ASN A 40 11.57 -8.96 3.42
C ASN A 40 12.81 -8.14 3.09
N LEU A 41 13.67 -7.85 4.08
CA LEU A 41 14.89 -7.06 3.93
C LEU A 41 16.18 -7.86 4.18
N GLU A 42 16.09 -9.12 4.67
CA GLU A 42 17.26 -9.94 5.04
C GLU A 42 18.34 -10.00 3.94
N HIS A 43 17.92 -10.17 2.69
CA HIS A 43 18.84 -10.24 1.54
C HIS A 43 19.53 -8.90 1.21
N LEU A 44 19.11 -7.80 1.84
CA LEU A 44 19.64 -6.45 1.66
C LEU A 44 20.49 -5.98 2.85
N GLU A 45 20.48 -6.70 3.98
CA GLU A 45 21.11 -6.27 5.24
C GLU A 45 22.61 -6.01 5.13
N SER A 46 23.30 -6.73 4.23
CA SER A 46 24.73 -6.53 3.99
C SER A 46 25.05 -5.29 3.13
N ASN A 47 24.04 -4.62 2.57
CA ASN A 47 24.27 -3.44 1.74
C ASN A 47 24.59 -2.21 2.61
N PRO A 48 25.79 -1.61 2.52
CA PRO A 48 26.18 -0.48 3.35
C PRO A 48 25.36 0.79 3.11
N LYS A 49 24.56 0.83 2.04
CA LYS A 49 23.67 1.95 1.70
C LYS A 49 22.27 1.78 2.28
N LEU A 50 21.97 0.66 2.96
CA LEU A 50 20.72 0.46 3.66
C LEU A 50 20.85 0.85 5.13
N ARG A 51 19.96 1.70 5.59
CA ARG A 51 19.77 1.99 7.01
C ARG A 51 18.33 1.67 7.42
N VAL A 52 18.13 0.80 8.38
CA VAL A 52 16.80 0.46 8.91
C VAL A 52 16.60 1.08 10.29
N ILE A 53 15.59 1.91 10.44
CA ILE A 53 15.12 2.50 11.70
C ILE A 53 13.88 1.71 12.12
N CYS A 54 14.04 0.84 13.13
CA CYS A 54 12.92 0.09 13.71
C CYS A 54 12.17 0.98 14.70
N SER A 55 11.18 1.72 14.23
CA SER A 55 10.43 2.66 15.06
C SER A 55 9.03 2.91 14.49
N ASP A 56 8.14 3.34 15.40
CA ASP A 56 6.84 3.91 15.03
C ASP A 56 7.02 5.31 14.46
N LEU A 57 6.51 5.53 13.25
CA LEU A 57 6.53 6.83 12.57
C LEU A 57 5.63 7.89 13.25
N GLY A 58 4.76 7.48 14.17
CA GLY A 58 4.00 8.38 15.03
C GLY A 58 4.84 9.15 16.08
N LYS A 59 6.18 8.99 16.06
CA LYS A 59 7.10 9.72 16.94
C LYS A 59 7.78 10.86 16.17
N THR A 60 7.57 12.10 16.59
CA THR A 60 8.17 13.28 15.96
C THR A 60 9.68 13.17 15.79
N ALA A 61 10.41 12.70 16.82
CA ALA A 61 11.86 12.51 16.75
C ALA A 61 12.27 11.50 15.65
N CYS A 62 11.49 10.44 15.45
CA CYS A 62 11.72 9.46 14.39
C CYS A 62 11.57 10.11 13.00
N VAL A 63 10.50 10.89 12.80
CA VAL A 63 10.25 11.59 11.52
C VAL A 63 11.37 12.57 11.22
N GLN A 64 11.79 13.38 12.19
CA GLN A 64 12.89 14.34 12.05
C GLN A 64 14.23 13.66 11.69
N GLU A 65 14.55 12.56 12.40
CA GLU A 65 15.75 11.78 12.11
C GLU A 65 15.71 11.17 10.71
N ALA A 66 14.57 10.58 10.33
CA ALA A 66 14.41 9.90 9.05
C ALA A 66 14.44 10.87 7.86
N CYS A 67 13.89 12.08 8.01
CA CYS A 67 13.84 13.10 6.96
C CYS A 67 15.17 13.87 6.82
N HIS A 68 16.15 13.66 7.72
CA HIS A 68 17.38 14.39 7.69
C HIS A 68 18.24 14.06 6.45
N GLY A 69 18.43 15.04 5.57
CA GLY A 69 19.30 14.93 4.39
C GLY A 69 18.77 13.98 3.32
N VAL A 70 17.46 13.69 3.27
CA VAL A 70 16.86 12.88 2.19
C VAL A 70 16.46 13.74 1.00
N ASP A 71 16.52 13.14 -0.18
CA ASP A 71 16.18 13.77 -1.46
C ASP A 71 14.74 13.50 -1.88
N ALA A 72 14.13 12.40 -1.40
CA ALA A 72 12.72 12.04 -1.67
C ALA A 72 12.17 11.08 -0.61
N VAL A 73 10.85 11.11 -0.41
CA VAL A 73 10.13 10.25 0.52
C VAL A 73 9.08 9.42 -0.20
N TYR A 74 9.05 8.12 0.10
CA TYR A 74 8.01 7.18 -0.32
C TYR A 74 7.29 6.68 0.94
N HIS A 75 6.09 7.21 1.18
CA HIS A 75 5.30 6.92 2.38
C HIS A 75 4.32 5.78 2.12
N LEU A 76 4.72 4.56 2.54
CA LEU A 76 3.90 3.35 2.42
C LEU A 76 3.49 2.78 3.79
N ALA A 77 4.01 3.33 4.89
CA ALA A 77 3.61 2.90 6.23
C ALA A 77 2.12 3.17 6.45
N ALA A 78 1.37 2.12 6.72
CA ALA A 78 -0.05 2.17 7.05
C ALA A 78 -0.47 0.90 7.81
N ALA A 79 -1.46 1.03 8.67
CA ALA A 79 -2.14 -0.12 9.24
C ALA A 79 -3.15 -0.64 8.21
N VAL A 80 -2.88 -1.82 7.65
CA VAL A 80 -3.67 -2.45 6.59
C VAL A 80 -4.22 -3.81 7.03
N GLY A 81 -5.33 -4.23 6.43
CA GLY A 81 -5.90 -5.57 6.59
C GLY A 81 -7.26 -5.58 7.27
N VAL A 82 -8.22 -6.26 6.63
CA VAL A 82 -9.63 -6.31 7.04
C VAL A 82 -9.77 -6.78 8.50
N ALA A 83 -9.02 -7.79 8.91
CA ALA A 83 -9.09 -8.33 10.27
C ALA A 83 -8.56 -7.34 11.33
N LEU A 84 -7.51 -6.57 11.02
CA LEU A 84 -6.97 -5.55 11.93
C LEU A 84 -7.95 -4.37 12.05
N ILE A 85 -8.49 -3.92 10.92
CA ILE A 85 -9.47 -2.83 10.84
C ILE A 85 -10.72 -3.17 11.66
N ALA A 86 -11.24 -4.41 11.55
CA ALA A 86 -12.41 -4.85 12.28
C ALA A 86 -12.15 -4.94 13.80
N LYS A 87 -10.96 -5.43 14.20
CA LYS A 87 -10.62 -5.64 15.62
C LYS A 87 -10.15 -4.38 16.35
N GLN A 88 -9.47 -3.46 15.65
CA GLN A 88 -8.83 -2.27 16.23
C GLN A 88 -9.03 -1.02 15.37
N PRO A 89 -10.28 -0.59 15.10
CA PRO A 89 -10.55 0.52 14.19
C PRO A 89 -9.94 1.84 14.65
N THR A 90 -9.96 2.13 15.95
CA THR A 90 -9.36 3.36 16.51
C THR A 90 -7.85 3.42 16.25
N GLN A 91 -7.14 2.31 16.49
CA GLN A 91 -5.70 2.26 16.22
C GLN A 91 -5.40 2.35 14.73
N THR A 92 -6.22 1.73 13.88
CA THR A 92 -6.06 1.79 12.42
C THR A 92 -6.16 3.22 11.92
N ILE A 93 -7.19 3.95 12.35
CA ILE A 93 -7.39 5.36 11.98
C ILE A 93 -6.19 6.20 12.45
N HIS A 94 -5.81 6.06 13.73
CA HIS A 94 -4.71 6.85 14.29
C HIS A 94 -3.37 6.55 13.60
N ARG A 95 -3.06 5.28 13.35
CA ARG A 95 -1.79 4.85 12.72
C ARG A 95 -1.70 5.24 11.24
N ASN A 96 -2.81 5.50 10.57
CA ASN A 96 -2.78 5.98 9.19
C ASN A 96 -2.64 7.50 9.14
N ILE A 97 -3.48 8.25 9.86
CA ILE A 97 -3.57 9.70 9.72
C ILE A 97 -2.43 10.42 10.44
N TYR A 98 -2.17 10.08 11.70
CA TYR A 98 -1.22 10.84 12.54
C TYR A 98 0.23 10.81 12.01
N PRO A 99 0.80 9.65 11.61
CA PRO A 99 2.14 9.63 11.01
C PRO A 99 2.22 10.41 9.69
N THR A 100 1.17 10.36 8.86
CA THR A 100 1.09 11.14 7.62
C THR A 100 1.13 12.63 7.92
N GLN A 101 0.38 13.10 8.92
CA GLN A 101 0.37 14.50 9.34
C GLN A 101 1.77 14.93 9.83
N LEU A 102 2.40 14.17 10.73
CA LEU A 102 3.74 14.48 11.23
C LEU A 102 4.77 14.56 10.09
N LEU A 103 4.68 13.64 9.14
CA LEU A 103 5.57 13.64 7.97
C LEU A 103 5.34 14.88 7.11
N LEU A 104 4.10 15.25 6.81
CA LEU A 104 3.76 16.46 6.04
C LEU A 104 4.24 17.73 6.75
N ASP A 105 4.11 17.82 8.07
CA ASP A 105 4.59 18.97 8.86
C ASP A 105 6.12 19.09 8.76
N GLU A 106 6.85 18.00 8.85
CA GLU A 106 8.31 18.00 8.70
C GLU A 106 8.74 18.37 7.27
N LEU A 107 8.11 17.78 6.26
CA LEU A 107 8.39 18.10 4.84
C LEU A 107 8.05 19.57 4.52
N ARG A 108 6.97 20.10 5.08
CA ARG A 108 6.61 21.51 4.96
C ARG A 108 7.67 22.41 5.59
N ARG A 109 8.22 22.06 6.76
CA ARG A 109 9.32 22.79 7.40
C ARG A 109 10.55 22.84 6.50
N HIS A 110 10.93 21.73 5.85
CA HIS A 110 11.99 21.68 4.88
C HIS A 110 11.71 22.56 3.63
N HIS A 111 10.48 22.48 3.12
CA HIS A 111 10.03 23.25 1.98
C HIS A 111 10.15 24.77 2.23
N LEU A 112 9.65 25.25 3.38
CA LEU A 112 9.73 26.66 3.79
C LEU A 112 11.18 27.13 4.02
N ALA A 113 12.08 26.23 4.35
CA ALA A 113 13.52 26.48 4.46
C ALA A 113 14.24 26.47 3.09
N GLY A 114 13.52 26.39 1.97
CA GLY A 114 14.07 26.38 0.61
C GLY A 114 14.71 25.05 0.19
N LYS A 115 14.39 23.96 0.90
CA LYS A 115 14.89 22.60 0.62
C LYS A 115 13.70 21.64 0.44
N PRO A 116 12.93 21.77 -0.65
CA PRO A 116 11.76 20.90 -0.88
C PRO A 116 12.17 19.44 -1.02
N ILE A 117 11.46 18.56 -0.35
CA ILE A 117 11.61 17.12 -0.42
C ILE A 117 10.33 16.55 -1.04
N PRO A 118 10.36 15.98 -2.25
CA PRO A 118 9.21 15.37 -2.88
C PRO A 118 8.68 14.16 -2.10
N LEU A 119 7.35 14.03 -2.06
CA LEU A 119 6.63 12.95 -1.38
C LEU A 119 5.80 12.14 -2.36
N PHE A 120 5.93 10.82 -2.30
CA PHE A 120 4.93 9.88 -2.80
C PHE A 120 4.10 9.35 -1.62
N LEU A 121 2.78 9.53 -1.67
CA LEU A 121 1.85 8.93 -0.72
C LEU A 121 1.20 7.68 -1.33
N ALA A 122 1.36 6.53 -0.68
CA ALA A 122 0.60 5.33 -1.02
C ALA A 122 -0.84 5.45 -0.47
N SER A 123 -1.80 5.57 -1.37
CA SER A 123 -3.23 5.46 -1.13
C SER A 123 -3.76 4.13 -1.68
N THR A 124 -5.06 3.96 -1.79
CA THR A 124 -5.73 2.70 -2.10
C THR A 124 -6.98 2.93 -2.94
N SER A 125 -7.36 1.95 -3.77
CA SER A 125 -8.66 1.92 -4.43
C SER A 125 -9.85 1.82 -3.46
N GLU A 126 -9.62 1.45 -2.21
CA GLU A 126 -10.66 1.41 -1.16
C GLU A 126 -11.26 2.81 -0.87
N VAL A 127 -10.60 3.90 -1.28
CA VAL A 127 -11.15 5.26 -1.15
C VAL A 127 -12.41 5.46 -1.99
N TYR A 128 -12.57 4.73 -3.10
CA TYR A 128 -13.79 4.80 -3.92
C TYR A 128 -15.02 4.22 -3.21
N GLY A 129 -14.81 3.30 -2.26
CA GLY A 129 -15.86 2.73 -1.44
C GLY A 129 -16.93 1.98 -2.25
N LYS A 130 -18.16 2.52 -2.23
CA LYS A 130 -19.33 2.00 -2.95
C LYS A 130 -19.62 2.74 -4.27
N ASN A 131 -18.64 3.44 -4.84
CA ASN A 131 -18.87 4.12 -6.10
C ASN A 131 -19.40 3.13 -7.15
N PRO A 132 -20.58 3.37 -7.76
CA PRO A 132 -21.28 2.40 -8.61
C PRO A 132 -20.72 2.30 -10.02
N LYS A 133 -19.73 3.13 -10.39
CA LYS A 133 -19.16 3.12 -11.74
C LYS A 133 -18.41 1.82 -12.00
N PRO A 134 -18.50 1.27 -13.22
CA PRO A 134 -17.78 0.06 -13.61
C PRO A 134 -16.26 0.28 -13.76
N VAL A 135 -15.86 1.52 -14.06
CA VAL A 135 -14.46 1.95 -14.17
C VAL A 135 -14.31 3.24 -13.39
N TRP A 136 -13.32 3.31 -12.52
CA TRP A 136 -13.07 4.46 -11.66
C TRP A 136 -11.99 5.36 -12.22
N ASN A 137 -12.25 6.66 -12.14
CA ASN A 137 -11.34 7.74 -12.49
C ASN A 137 -10.93 8.49 -11.21
N GLU A 138 -9.76 9.12 -11.20
CA GLU A 138 -9.22 9.82 -10.04
C GLU A 138 -10.10 10.99 -9.56
N SER A 139 -10.90 11.56 -10.46
CA SER A 139 -11.86 12.64 -10.16
C SER A 139 -13.24 12.16 -9.69
N ASP A 140 -13.45 10.84 -9.58
CA ASP A 140 -14.73 10.29 -9.15
C ASP A 140 -14.97 10.48 -7.65
N ASP A 141 -16.26 10.55 -7.29
CA ASP A 141 -16.70 10.70 -5.90
C ASP A 141 -16.26 9.49 -5.06
N LEU A 142 -15.91 9.76 -3.80
CA LEU A 142 -15.62 8.78 -2.78
C LEU A 142 -16.91 8.47 -2.02
N VAL A 143 -17.45 7.24 -2.15
CA VAL A 143 -18.77 6.86 -1.61
C VAL A 143 -18.62 5.83 -0.51
N PHE A 144 -18.48 6.26 0.73
CA PHE A 144 -18.38 5.35 1.87
C PHE A 144 -19.75 4.87 2.35
N GLY A 145 -19.77 3.73 3.05
CA GLY A 145 -20.92 3.29 3.81
C GLY A 145 -21.05 4.01 5.16
N PRO A 146 -22.02 3.61 6.00
CA PRO A 146 -22.26 4.24 7.29
C PRO A 146 -21.07 4.05 8.24
N THR A 147 -20.81 5.05 9.08
CA THR A 147 -19.72 5.03 10.07
C THR A 147 -19.86 3.96 11.14
N THR A 148 -21.05 3.37 11.27
CA THR A 148 -21.31 2.23 12.15
C THR A 148 -20.69 0.91 11.63
N LYS A 149 -20.19 0.87 10.37
CA LYS A 149 -19.53 -0.30 9.78
C LYS A 149 -18.00 -0.05 9.72
N PRO A 150 -17.19 -0.70 10.58
CA PRO A 150 -15.75 -0.44 10.72
C PRO A 150 -14.95 -0.63 9.42
N ARG A 151 -15.38 -1.48 8.49
CA ARG A 151 -14.70 -1.74 7.22
C ARG A 151 -14.38 -0.47 6.40
N TRP A 152 -15.19 0.59 6.56
CA TRP A 152 -14.99 1.83 5.80
C TRP A 152 -13.91 2.73 6.39
N SER A 153 -13.48 2.47 7.63
CA SER A 153 -12.53 3.33 8.34
C SER A 153 -11.15 3.39 7.66
N TYR A 154 -10.71 2.31 7.04
CA TYR A 154 -9.44 2.28 6.31
C TYR A 154 -9.49 3.18 5.07
N GLY A 155 -10.45 2.96 4.16
CA GLY A 155 -10.61 3.82 2.98
C GLY A 155 -10.82 5.29 3.36
N ALA A 156 -11.62 5.55 4.39
CA ALA A 156 -11.85 6.91 4.90
C ALA A 156 -10.57 7.54 5.46
N SER A 157 -9.75 6.81 6.24
CA SER A 157 -8.48 7.32 6.75
C SER A 157 -7.51 7.66 5.62
N LYS A 158 -7.43 6.82 4.59
CA LYS A 158 -6.59 7.09 3.40
C LYS A 158 -7.12 8.26 2.58
N ALA A 159 -8.44 8.45 2.49
CA ALA A 159 -9.03 9.64 1.87
C ALA A 159 -8.66 10.92 2.63
N ILE A 160 -8.62 10.88 3.97
CA ILE A 160 -8.15 12.01 4.79
C ILE A 160 -6.66 12.29 4.50
N ASP A 161 -5.82 11.28 4.38
CA ASP A 161 -4.41 11.44 3.99
C ASP A 161 -4.28 12.13 2.62
N GLU A 162 -5.11 11.75 1.64
CA GLU A 162 -5.17 12.43 0.33
C GLU A 162 -5.57 13.90 0.46
N PHE A 163 -6.62 14.20 1.26
CA PHE A 163 -7.04 15.60 1.51
C PHE A 163 -5.94 16.42 2.15
N LEU A 164 -5.21 15.88 3.14
CA LEU A 164 -4.07 16.54 3.77
C LEU A 164 -2.96 16.83 2.76
N CYS A 165 -2.61 15.87 1.93
CA CYS A 165 -1.61 16.02 0.87
C CYS A 165 -2.02 17.10 -0.14
N MET A 166 -3.28 17.06 -0.63
CA MET A 166 -3.77 18.02 -1.61
C MET A 166 -3.94 19.43 -1.00
N ALA A 167 -4.21 19.56 0.29
CA ALA A 167 -4.17 20.82 1.01
C ALA A 167 -2.75 21.40 1.02
N CYS A 168 -1.74 20.59 1.38
CA CYS A 168 -0.33 21.00 1.35
C CYS A 168 0.14 21.43 -0.05
N VAL A 169 -0.32 20.75 -1.10
CA VAL A 169 -0.05 21.17 -2.49
C VAL A 169 -0.64 22.54 -2.78
N ARG A 170 -1.92 22.77 -2.44
CA ARG A 170 -2.61 24.03 -2.73
C ARG A 170 -2.09 25.22 -1.92
N GLU A 171 -1.83 25.00 -0.63
CA GLU A 171 -1.47 26.07 0.30
C GLU A 171 0.02 26.41 0.26
N HIS A 172 0.85 25.40 0.02
CA HIS A 172 2.30 25.52 0.14
C HIS A 172 3.06 25.12 -1.13
N GLN A 173 2.38 24.67 -2.18
CA GLN A 173 2.99 24.22 -3.44
C GLN A 173 4.01 23.07 -3.24
N MET A 174 3.75 22.21 -2.26
CA MET A 174 4.59 21.07 -2.00
C MET A 174 4.54 20.06 -3.15
N GLN A 175 5.66 19.41 -3.42
CA GLN A 175 5.82 18.41 -4.47
C GLN A 175 5.32 17.06 -3.97
N ILE A 176 4.05 16.74 -4.17
CA ILE A 176 3.41 15.51 -3.69
C ILE A 176 2.75 14.79 -4.86
N VAL A 177 2.96 13.48 -4.94
CA VAL A 177 2.22 12.56 -5.80
C VAL A 177 1.46 11.59 -4.91
N VAL A 178 0.18 11.36 -5.20
CA VAL A 178 -0.63 10.34 -4.53
C VAL A 178 -0.90 9.20 -5.48
N GLY A 179 -0.64 7.96 -5.05
CA GLY A 179 -0.94 6.75 -5.81
C GLY A 179 -2.01 5.90 -5.15
N ARG A 180 -3.18 5.74 -5.78
CA ARG A 180 -4.22 4.79 -5.35
C ARG A 180 -3.89 3.41 -5.89
N PHE A 181 -3.35 2.55 -5.03
CA PHE A 181 -3.04 1.18 -5.41
C PHE A 181 -4.30 0.34 -5.55
N PHE A 182 -4.39 -0.40 -6.64
CA PHE A 182 -5.33 -1.48 -6.85
C PHE A 182 -4.69 -2.80 -6.42
N ASN A 183 -5.26 -3.96 -6.78
CA ASN A 183 -4.79 -5.24 -6.25
C ASN A 183 -3.35 -5.55 -6.73
N VAL A 184 -2.37 -5.11 -5.97
CA VAL A 184 -0.96 -5.41 -6.21
C VAL A 184 -0.68 -6.82 -5.75
N VAL A 185 0.06 -7.60 -6.57
CA VAL A 185 0.44 -8.99 -6.28
C VAL A 185 1.91 -9.22 -6.57
N GLY A 186 2.50 -10.23 -5.93
CA GLY A 186 3.89 -10.61 -6.17
C GLY A 186 4.58 -11.25 -4.97
N PRO A 187 5.88 -11.53 -5.10
CA PRO A 187 6.69 -12.09 -4.00
C PRO A 187 6.61 -11.24 -2.73
N ARG A 188 6.78 -11.85 -1.56
CA ARG A 188 6.70 -11.21 -0.22
C ARG A 188 5.29 -10.75 0.18
N GLN A 189 4.26 -10.98 -0.65
CA GLN A 189 2.89 -10.74 -0.24
C GLN A 189 2.41 -11.84 0.70
N THR A 190 1.68 -11.46 1.76
CA THR A 190 1.10 -12.42 2.71
C THR A 190 -0.41 -12.54 2.54
N GLY A 191 -0.96 -13.74 2.76
CA GLY A 191 -2.41 -13.99 2.83
C GLY A 191 -3.08 -13.54 4.13
N ALA A 192 -2.29 -13.15 5.15
CA ALA A 192 -2.77 -12.83 6.50
C ALA A 192 -3.80 -11.69 6.54
N TYR A 193 -3.79 -10.81 5.55
CA TYR A 193 -4.66 -9.62 5.50
C TYR A 193 -5.86 -9.78 4.55
N GLY A 194 -6.21 -11.01 4.17
CA GLY A 194 -7.40 -11.27 3.37
C GLY A 194 -7.17 -11.23 1.85
N MET A 195 -5.91 -11.13 1.41
CA MET A 195 -5.56 -11.10 -0.01
C MET A 195 -5.80 -12.46 -0.68
N VAL A 196 -6.61 -12.48 -1.74
CA VAL A 196 -7.10 -13.72 -2.36
C VAL A 196 -5.99 -14.56 -2.99
N LEU A 197 -5.10 -13.95 -3.81
CA LEU A 197 -4.06 -14.70 -4.53
C LEU A 197 -3.07 -15.42 -3.60
N PRO A 198 -2.44 -14.77 -2.61
CA PRO A 198 -1.53 -15.48 -1.71
C PRO A 198 -2.24 -16.56 -0.87
N ARG A 199 -3.52 -16.38 -0.52
CA ARG A 199 -4.32 -17.43 0.15
C ARG A 199 -4.53 -18.65 -0.74
N PHE A 200 -4.82 -18.44 -2.03
CA PHE A 200 -4.96 -19.54 -2.98
C PHE A 200 -3.65 -20.30 -3.18
N VAL A 201 -2.54 -19.57 -3.35
CA VAL A 201 -1.21 -20.18 -3.48
C VAL A 201 -0.86 -21.01 -2.24
N GLU A 202 -1.05 -20.44 -1.05
CA GLU A 202 -0.79 -21.15 0.21
C GLU A 202 -1.66 -22.40 0.37
N ALA A 203 -2.96 -22.32 0.07
CA ALA A 203 -3.87 -23.46 0.12
C ALA A 203 -3.44 -24.58 -0.87
N ALA A 204 -3.12 -24.21 -2.11
CA ALA A 204 -2.66 -25.16 -3.12
C ALA A 204 -1.34 -25.85 -2.70
N MET A 205 -0.37 -25.12 -2.16
CA MET A 205 0.89 -25.67 -1.65
C MET A 205 0.69 -26.62 -0.47
N GLN A 206 -0.33 -26.38 0.37
CA GLN A 206 -0.69 -27.22 1.51
C GLN A 206 -1.65 -28.35 1.15
N ASN A 207 -1.98 -28.51 -0.12
CA ASN A 207 -2.99 -29.49 -0.61
C ASN A 207 -4.36 -29.31 0.08
N LYS A 208 -4.73 -28.07 0.37
CA LYS A 208 -6.04 -27.66 0.91
C LYS A 208 -6.91 -27.12 -0.21
N PRO A 209 -8.25 -27.17 -0.08
CA PRO A 209 -9.16 -26.56 -1.05
C PRO A 209 -8.95 -25.03 -1.12
N LEU A 210 -9.03 -24.49 -2.35
CA LEU A 210 -9.07 -23.05 -2.57
C LEU A 210 -10.50 -22.56 -2.30
N MET A 211 -10.66 -21.69 -1.28
CA MET A 211 -11.95 -21.16 -0.88
C MET A 211 -12.36 -20.00 -1.77
N VAL A 212 -13.33 -20.22 -2.64
CA VAL A 212 -13.91 -19.21 -3.53
C VAL A 212 -15.23 -18.72 -2.95
N HIS A 213 -15.38 -17.42 -2.75
CA HIS A 213 -16.62 -16.84 -2.22
C HIS A 213 -17.66 -16.69 -3.32
N ASP A 214 -18.93 -17.04 -2.99
CA ASP A 214 -20.07 -17.11 -3.88
C ASP A 214 -19.76 -17.96 -5.14
N ASP A 215 -20.09 -17.49 -6.34
CA ASP A 215 -19.84 -18.19 -7.61
C ASP A 215 -18.43 -17.92 -8.22
N GLY A 216 -17.66 -17.04 -7.60
CA GLY A 216 -16.32 -16.66 -8.06
C GLY A 216 -16.31 -15.80 -9.34
N GLN A 217 -17.45 -15.30 -9.83
CA GLN A 217 -17.53 -14.48 -11.04
C GLN A 217 -17.12 -13.01 -10.79
N GLN A 218 -16.99 -12.59 -9.54
CA GLN A 218 -16.48 -11.26 -9.23
C GLN A 218 -15.09 -11.08 -9.83
N THR A 219 -14.88 -9.95 -10.52
CA THR A 219 -13.63 -9.66 -11.19
C THR A 219 -12.71 -8.77 -10.36
N ARG A 220 -11.40 -8.92 -10.58
CA ARG A 220 -10.35 -8.04 -10.08
C ARG A 220 -9.30 -7.82 -11.16
N CYS A 221 -8.66 -6.64 -11.12
CA CYS A 221 -7.48 -6.37 -11.94
C CYS A 221 -6.25 -6.50 -11.05
N PHE A 222 -5.29 -7.33 -11.42
CA PHE A 222 -4.06 -7.56 -10.65
C PHE A 222 -2.86 -6.93 -11.36
N ALA A 223 -2.07 -6.15 -10.63
CA ALA A 223 -0.81 -5.60 -11.12
C ALA A 223 0.37 -6.24 -10.39
N HIS A 224 1.42 -6.62 -11.12
CA HIS A 224 2.62 -7.16 -10.50
C HIS A 224 3.37 -6.05 -9.76
N VAL A 225 3.93 -6.37 -8.59
CA VAL A 225 4.61 -5.39 -7.73
C VAL A 225 5.76 -4.67 -8.42
N ASN A 226 6.47 -5.32 -9.35
CA ASN A 226 7.55 -4.67 -10.09
C ASN A 226 7.03 -3.57 -11.02
N ASP A 227 5.87 -3.77 -11.65
CA ASP A 227 5.24 -2.76 -12.51
C ASP A 227 4.77 -1.57 -11.67
N VAL A 228 4.24 -1.85 -10.47
CA VAL A 228 3.83 -0.82 -9.51
C VAL A 228 5.04 -0.01 -9.03
N VAL A 229 6.14 -0.67 -8.65
CA VAL A 229 7.40 -0.01 -8.26
C VAL A 229 7.93 0.86 -9.40
N TYR A 230 7.92 0.33 -10.63
CA TYR A 230 8.32 1.10 -11.81
C TYR A 230 7.44 2.32 -12.01
N ALA A 231 6.11 2.16 -11.99
CA ALA A 231 5.17 3.27 -12.15
C ALA A 231 5.37 4.37 -11.09
N VAL A 232 5.46 3.99 -9.82
CA VAL A 232 5.70 4.91 -8.68
C VAL A 232 7.00 5.70 -8.87
N THR A 233 8.07 5.01 -9.25
CA THR A 233 9.37 5.67 -9.44
C THR A 233 9.38 6.59 -10.65
N GLN A 234 8.66 6.25 -11.74
CA GLN A 234 8.52 7.13 -12.91
C GLN A 234 7.67 8.37 -12.63
N LEU A 235 6.59 8.26 -11.86
CA LEU A 235 5.75 9.39 -11.47
C LEU A 235 6.55 10.42 -10.67
N MET A 236 7.37 9.98 -9.73
CA MET A 236 8.20 10.86 -8.89
C MET A 236 9.36 11.54 -9.62
N GLN A 237 9.71 11.09 -10.82
CA GLN A 237 10.74 11.74 -11.66
C GLN A 237 10.18 12.83 -12.59
N LYS A 238 8.86 12.94 -12.72
CA LYS A 238 8.21 13.85 -13.66
C LYS A 238 7.62 15.05 -12.92
N PRO A 239 8.14 16.27 -13.12
CA PRO A 239 7.63 17.47 -12.43
C PRO A 239 6.14 17.75 -12.63
N ASN A 240 5.59 17.39 -13.79
CA ASN A 240 4.17 17.56 -14.10
C ASN A 240 3.25 16.53 -13.41
N CYS A 241 3.82 15.56 -12.69
CA CYS A 241 3.03 14.63 -11.88
C CYS A 241 2.80 15.13 -10.45
N PHE A 242 3.55 16.12 -9.99
CA PHE A 242 3.32 16.68 -8.66
C PHE A 242 1.98 17.44 -8.59
N GLY A 243 1.30 17.30 -7.48
CA GLY A 243 -0.02 17.88 -7.24
C GLY A 243 -1.17 17.04 -7.80
N HIS A 244 -0.90 15.82 -8.26
CA HIS A 244 -1.91 14.93 -8.83
C HIS A 244 -2.05 13.61 -8.10
N ILE A 245 -3.22 12.99 -8.27
CA ILE A 245 -3.56 11.64 -7.80
C ILE A 245 -3.56 10.72 -9.04
N TYR A 246 -3.09 9.49 -8.87
CA TYR A 246 -3.05 8.49 -9.95
C TYR A 246 -3.58 7.14 -9.47
N ASN A 247 -4.42 6.51 -10.27
CA ASN A 247 -4.75 5.11 -10.12
C ASN A 247 -3.56 4.26 -10.60
N ILE A 248 -3.09 3.36 -9.75
CA ILE A 248 -1.94 2.49 -10.06
C ILE A 248 -2.39 1.04 -9.95
N GLY A 249 -2.51 0.39 -11.11
CA GLY A 249 -3.05 -0.96 -11.22
C GLY A 249 -3.00 -1.48 -12.65
N SER A 250 -3.77 -2.52 -12.92
CA SER A 250 -4.01 -3.08 -14.26
C SER A 250 -5.44 -2.80 -14.69
N ASP A 251 -5.68 -2.73 -15.97
CA ASP A 251 -7.00 -2.62 -16.62
C ASP A 251 -7.54 -3.95 -17.16
N SER A 252 -6.84 -5.05 -16.86
CA SER A 252 -7.18 -6.39 -17.34
C SER A 252 -7.95 -7.16 -16.26
N PRO A 253 -9.29 -7.21 -16.31
CA PRO A 253 -10.10 -7.90 -15.30
C PRO A 253 -10.01 -9.42 -15.47
N VAL A 254 -9.91 -10.15 -14.35
CA VAL A 254 -9.97 -11.60 -14.28
C VAL A 254 -10.93 -12.03 -13.18
N SER A 255 -11.71 -13.09 -13.40
CA SER A 255 -12.61 -13.63 -12.37
C SER A 255 -11.81 -14.32 -11.26
N ILE A 256 -12.33 -14.28 -10.04
CA ILE A 256 -11.68 -14.99 -8.91
C ILE A 256 -11.65 -16.49 -9.17
N LEU A 257 -12.67 -17.04 -9.83
CA LEU A 257 -12.69 -18.44 -10.23
C LEU A 257 -11.58 -18.78 -11.22
N ASP A 258 -11.31 -17.91 -12.21
CA ASP A 258 -10.21 -18.15 -13.16
C ASP A 258 -8.84 -18.00 -12.50
N VAL A 259 -8.68 -17.07 -11.56
CA VAL A 259 -7.47 -17.00 -10.72
C VAL A 259 -7.25 -18.30 -9.96
N ALA A 260 -8.30 -18.87 -9.34
CA ALA A 260 -8.20 -20.15 -8.63
C ALA A 260 -7.78 -21.28 -9.57
N LYS A 261 -8.39 -21.39 -10.76
CA LYS A 261 -8.02 -22.39 -11.77
C LYS A 261 -6.56 -22.23 -12.23
N GLN A 262 -6.10 -21.01 -12.46
CA GLN A 262 -4.70 -20.74 -12.82
C GLN A 262 -3.74 -21.16 -11.71
N VAL A 263 -4.04 -20.82 -10.45
CA VAL A 263 -3.21 -21.25 -9.29
C VAL A 263 -3.15 -22.77 -9.21
N ILE A 264 -4.28 -23.48 -9.37
CA ILE A 264 -4.29 -24.96 -9.39
C ILE A 264 -3.40 -25.48 -10.49
N SER A 265 -3.54 -24.98 -11.72
CA SER A 265 -2.73 -25.48 -12.86
C SER A 265 -1.23 -25.30 -12.69
N ILE A 266 -0.81 -24.24 -11.99
CA ILE A 266 0.61 -23.89 -11.83
C ILE A 266 1.22 -24.50 -10.56
N VAL A 267 0.48 -24.46 -9.44
CA VAL A 267 1.04 -24.80 -8.12
C VAL A 267 0.79 -26.25 -7.76
N ASN A 268 -0.46 -26.74 -7.92
CA ASN A 268 -0.85 -28.10 -7.56
C ASN A 268 -2.08 -28.55 -8.35
N PRO A 269 -1.91 -29.30 -9.46
CA PRO A 269 -3.04 -29.78 -10.27
C PRO A 269 -4.05 -30.69 -9.55
N ASN A 270 -3.69 -31.21 -8.38
CA ASN A 270 -4.57 -32.05 -7.56
C ASN A 270 -5.38 -31.25 -6.52
N ALA A 271 -5.13 -29.95 -6.37
CA ALA A 271 -5.89 -29.10 -5.46
C ALA A 271 -7.33 -28.92 -5.98
N SER A 272 -8.28 -28.76 -5.06
CA SER A 272 -9.70 -28.58 -5.38
C SER A 272 -10.16 -27.15 -5.09
N ILE A 273 -11.29 -26.77 -5.68
CA ILE A 273 -12.00 -25.53 -5.35
C ILE A 273 -13.19 -25.89 -4.45
N GLN A 274 -13.38 -25.11 -3.40
CA GLN A 274 -14.57 -25.16 -2.55
C GLN A 274 -15.24 -23.80 -2.55
N PHE A 275 -16.56 -23.79 -2.80
CA PHE A 275 -17.34 -22.56 -2.76
C PHE A 275 -17.91 -22.33 -1.36
N GLN A 276 -17.92 -21.09 -0.93
CA GLN A 276 -18.46 -20.67 0.36
C GLN A 276 -19.24 -19.37 0.16
N SER A 277 -20.41 -19.22 0.78
CA SER A 277 -21.16 -17.97 0.69
C SER A 277 -20.40 -16.83 1.37
N TYR A 278 -20.54 -15.62 0.83
CA TYR A 278 -19.89 -14.42 1.40
C TYR A 278 -20.35 -14.16 2.84
N SER A 279 -21.61 -14.43 3.14
CA SER A 279 -22.21 -14.28 4.48
C SER A 279 -21.63 -15.25 5.52
N GLU A 280 -21.13 -16.42 5.11
CA GLU A 280 -20.45 -17.38 6.00
C GLU A 280 -18.97 -17.04 6.22
N ALA A 281 -18.38 -16.25 5.31
CA ALA A 281 -16.96 -15.89 5.36
C ALA A 281 -16.67 -14.66 6.21
N TYR A 282 -17.62 -13.77 6.34
CA TYR A 282 -17.48 -12.50 7.05
C TYR A 282 -18.74 -12.26 7.91
N ASP A 283 -18.57 -12.28 9.22
CA ASP A 283 -19.55 -11.70 10.15
C ASP A 283 -19.66 -10.20 9.85
N ASP A 284 -20.85 -9.74 9.51
CA ASP A 284 -21.18 -8.35 9.18
C ASP A 284 -20.98 -7.37 10.34
#